data_c6e13025b9dd10f192fb87dcb70bc400
#
_entry.id   c6e13025b9dd10f192fb87dcb70bc400
#
_cell.length_a   1.000
_cell.length_b   1.000
_cell.length_c   1.000
_cell.angle_alpha   90.00
_cell.angle_beta   90.00
_cell.angle_gamma   90.00
#
_symmetry.space_group_name_H-M   'P 1'
#
loop_
_entity.id
_entity.type
_entity.pdbx_description
1 polymer ?
#
loop_
_entity_poly.entity_id
_entity_poly.type
_entity_poly.pdbx_seq_one_letter_code
_entity_poly.pdbx_strand_id
1 'polypeptide(L)'
;MEKNPRYVEIDYAKYAPDIPEDQLEAYYGLPKHVQFCNECVMSNQKPNSCYEFEHTINSIKKTMVIQEDGVCDACHACHNKANGHIDWALREKELRELCDQYRKNDGSYDCLVPGSGGKDSFYAAHLLKYKYGMHPLTVTWAPHIYTPWGWENMQAWIHAGFDNYLCTPNGMTHRLLTRLATENLFHPFQPFILGQKQLAPKMAAKFGIPLVFYGENEAEFGNPIADNNSALRDEHFFAVNDYDHIYLGGVSLRQLEEDYKVDKADLAIYLPSETSNLEKNHIQVRYLGYYEKWHPQGAYYYSVEHGGFRPAPERTQGTYSKYNSIDDKIDDFFIKTCFMLQFRDIKRVGQTADIQNKIRLRWDAELEAEGHDCQTHGALRAAVLVEQVADALFVLRGGEQAGIDGII
;
A
#
# COMPACT_ATOMS: atom_id res chain seq x y z
N MET A 1 -26.88 -29.59 14.83
CA MET A 1 -25.57 -29.52 14.18
C MET A 1 -24.55 -30.07 15.16
N GLU A 2 -23.92 -31.20 14.85
CA GLU A 2 -22.80 -31.70 15.67
C GLU A 2 -21.63 -30.70 15.56
N LYS A 3 -21.13 -30.25 16.71
CA LYS A 3 -19.93 -29.36 16.74
C LYS A 3 -18.77 -30.12 16.09
N ASN A 4 -18.12 -29.50 15.12
CA ASN A 4 -16.95 -30.07 14.47
C ASN A 4 -15.87 -30.34 15.53
N PRO A 5 -15.41 -31.61 15.71
CA PRO A 5 -14.46 -31.96 16.74
C PRO A 5 -13.07 -31.29 16.61
N ARG A 6 -12.80 -30.63 15.47
CA ARG A 6 -11.58 -29.82 15.25
C ARG A 6 -11.73 -28.36 15.70
N TYR A 7 -12.91 -27.95 16.14
CA TYR A 7 -13.16 -26.61 16.64
C TYR A 7 -12.86 -26.58 18.13
N VAL A 8 -11.70 -26.08 18.48
CA VAL A 8 -11.40 -25.76 19.88
C VAL A 8 -12.11 -24.44 20.17
N GLU A 9 -13.15 -24.47 20.99
CA GLU A 9 -13.78 -23.27 21.52
C GLU A 9 -12.75 -22.54 22.39
N ILE A 10 -12.22 -21.42 21.88
CA ILE A 10 -11.26 -20.62 22.63
C ILE A 10 -12.02 -19.80 23.64
N ASP A 11 -11.76 -20.01 24.90
CA ASP A 11 -12.26 -19.13 25.98
C ASP A 11 -11.48 -17.80 25.91
N TYR A 12 -12.05 -16.86 25.18
CA TYR A 12 -11.47 -15.54 24.99
C TYR A 12 -11.36 -14.74 26.29
N ALA A 13 -12.23 -14.97 27.27
CA ALA A 13 -12.16 -14.32 28.57
C ALA A 13 -10.86 -14.69 29.32
N LYS A 14 -10.34 -15.91 29.07
CA LYS A 14 -9.06 -16.35 29.63
C LYS A 14 -7.85 -15.64 29.02
N TYR A 15 -7.96 -15.17 27.77
CA TYR A 15 -6.89 -14.50 27.02
C TYR A 15 -7.11 -12.98 26.90
N ALA A 16 -8.20 -12.47 27.42
CA ALA A 16 -8.55 -11.06 27.48
C ALA A 16 -8.78 -10.63 28.93
N PRO A 17 -7.76 -10.66 29.78
CA PRO A 17 -7.90 -10.11 31.12
C PRO A 17 -8.29 -8.64 30.97
N ASP A 18 -9.15 -8.19 31.90
CA ASP A 18 -9.51 -6.78 32.00
C ASP A 18 -8.25 -6.01 32.45
N ILE A 19 -7.51 -5.52 31.46
CA ILE A 19 -6.24 -4.81 31.70
C ILE A 19 -6.59 -3.32 31.85
N PRO A 20 -6.26 -2.69 32.99
CA PRO A 20 -6.42 -1.26 33.17
C PRO A 20 -5.80 -0.44 32.05
N GLU A 21 -6.42 0.68 31.70
CA GLU A 21 -6.00 1.50 30.56
C GLU A 21 -4.54 2.00 30.67
N ASP A 22 -4.10 2.30 31.88
CA ASP A 22 -2.74 2.74 32.20
C ASP A 22 -1.68 1.63 32.00
N GLN A 23 -2.11 0.36 31.98
CA GLN A 23 -1.25 -0.81 31.74
C GLN A 23 -1.25 -1.28 30.28
N LEU A 24 -2.09 -0.69 29.42
CA LEU A 24 -2.07 -0.99 28.00
C LEU A 24 -0.82 -0.38 27.34
N GLU A 25 -0.15 -1.17 26.53
CA GLU A 25 0.94 -0.70 25.66
C GLU A 25 0.39 -0.38 24.26
N ALA A 26 0.93 0.64 23.65
CA ALA A 26 0.61 0.99 22.27
C ALA A 26 1.84 1.49 21.56
N TYR A 27 2.22 0.80 20.49
CA TYR A 27 3.31 1.22 19.62
C TYR A 27 2.90 2.40 18.76
N TYR A 28 3.84 3.29 18.45
CA TYR A 28 3.64 4.44 17.55
C TYR A 28 2.50 5.39 17.95
N GLY A 29 2.10 5.41 19.24
CA GLY A 29 1.00 6.25 19.71
C GLY A 29 -0.38 5.80 19.24
N LEU A 30 -0.55 4.55 18.81
CA LEU A 30 -1.84 4.00 18.41
C LEU A 30 -2.84 4.03 19.59
N PRO A 31 -4.15 4.13 19.31
CA PRO A 31 -5.16 4.10 20.37
C PRO A 31 -5.05 2.85 21.25
N LYS A 32 -5.08 3.04 22.57
CA LYS A 32 -4.99 1.93 23.54
C LYS A 32 -6.24 1.05 23.52
N HIS A 33 -7.41 1.65 23.32
CA HIS A 33 -8.67 0.93 23.17
C HIS A 33 -9.03 0.73 21.71
N VAL A 34 -9.29 -0.52 21.34
CA VAL A 34 -9.66 -0.88 20.00
C VAL A 34 -11.16 -0.65 19.79
N GLN A 35 -11.48 0.13 18.78
CA GLN A 35 -12.83 0.32 18.28
C GLN A 35 -12.93 -0.14 16.84
N PHE A 36 -14.08 -0.65 16.45
CA PHE A 36 -14.36 -1.11 15.10
C PHE A 36 -15.46 -0.29 14.47
N CYS A 37 -15.28 -0.05 13.17
CA CYS A 37 -16.34 0.51 12.35
C CYS A 37 -17.54 -0.45 12.32
N ASN A 38 -18.75 0.10 12.52
CA ASN A 38 -19.99 -0.68 12.51
C ASN A 38 -20.32 -1.27 11.12
N GLU A 39 -19.75 -0.70 10.04
CA GLU A 39 -20.05 -1.12 8.67
C GLU A 39 -18.96 -2.04 8.08
N CYS A 40 -17.70 -1.62 8.09
CA CYS A 40 -16.62 -2.35 7.41
C CYS A 40 -15.70 -3.12 8.36
N VAL A 41 -15.97 -3.12 9.66
CA VAL A 41 -15.18 -3.76 10.72
C VAL A 41 -13.70 -3.35 10.79
N MET A 42 -13.31 -2.26 10.12
CA MET A 42 -11.97 -1.68 10.25
C MET A 42 -11.79 -1.11 11.65
N SER A 43 -10.59 -1.26 12.21
CA SER A 43 -10.31 -0.75 13.56
C SER A 43 -9.66 0.63 13.55
N ASN A 44 -9.86 1.38 14.62
CA ASN A 44 -9.18 2.65 14.89
C ASN A 44 -7.66 2.50 15.10
N GLN A 45 -7.14 1.28 15.13
CA GLN A 45 -5.69 1.03 15.20
C GLN A 45 -5.03 0.99 13.83
N LYS A 46 -5.79 1.03 12.72
CA LYS A 46 -5.19 1.13 11.40
C LYS A 46 -4.49 2.47 11.26
N PRO A 47 -3.15 2.49 11.08
CA PRO A 47 -2.42 3.73 10.87
C PRO A 47 -2.78 4.33 9.51
N ASN A 48 -2.83 5.65 9.46
CA ASN A 48 -2.92 6.40 8.22
C ASN A 48 -1.57 6.40 7.49
N SER A 49 -1.58 6.81 6.23
CA SER A 49 -0.35 7.07 5.49
C SER A 49 0.49 8.10 6.23
N CYS A 50 1.80 7.87 6.31
CA CYS A 50 2.73 8.81 6.91
C CYS A 50 3.73 9.31 5.87
N TYR A 51 4.46 10.35 6.22
CA TYR A 51 5.59 10.82 5.44
C TYR A 51 6.76 9.85 5.68
N GLU A 52 6.89 8.87 4.79
CA GLU A 52 7.82 7.75 4.97
C GLU A 52 9.28 8.19 5.11
N PHE A 53 9.65 9.35 4.54
CA PHE A 53 11.00 9.92 4.69
C PHE A 53 11.32 10.40 6.10
N GLU A 54 10.30 10.68 6.92
CA GLU A 54 10.43 11.13 8.30
C GLU A 54 10.12 10.00 9.30
N HIS A 55 9.84 8.79 8.79
CA HIS A 55 9.41 7.67 9.61
C HIS A 55 10.56 7.04 10.38
N THR A 56 10.50 7.13 11.69
CA THR A 56 11.46 6.56 12.65
C THR A 56 10.74 5.69 13.68
N ILE A 57 11.51 4.99 14.51
CA ILE A 57 10.97 4.21 15.62
C ILE A 57 10.17 5.06 16.63
N ASN A 58 10.44 6.37 16.70
CA ASN A 58 9.78 7.30 17.61
C ASN A 58 8.58 8.02 16.96
N SER A 59 8.25 7.72 15.72
CA SER A 59 7.15 8.39 15.02
C SER A 59 5.81 8.03 15.63
N ILE A 60 4.98 9.05 15.90
CA ILE A 60 3.59 8.88 16.32
C ILE A 60 2.71 8.89 15.06
N LYS A 61 1.93 7.84 14.87
CA LYS A 61 1.07 7.70 13.70
C LYS A 61 -0.35 8.19 14.01
N LYS A 62 -0.91 8.99 13.10
CA LYS A 62 -2.36 9.20 13.04
C LYS A 62 -3.02 7.88 12.65
N THR A 63 -4.22 7.66 13.11
CA THR A 63 -4.98 6.44 12.83
C THR A 63 -6.33 6.78 12.22
N MET A 64 -6.99 5.76 11.67
CA MET A 64 -8.35 5.87 11.17
C MET A 64 -9.27 6.40 12.27
N VAL A 65 -10.05 7.40 11.94
CA VAL A 65 -11.06 7.97 12.83
C VAL A 65 -12.36 7.19 12.66
N ILE A 66 -12.96 6.80 13.81
CA ILE A 66 -14.33 6.31 13.87
C ILE A 66 -15.14 7.45 14.45
N GLN A 67 -16.12 7.92 13.67
CA GLN A 67 -16.96 9.06 14.02
C GLN A 67 -17.96 8.70 15.14
N GLU A 68 -18.70 9.67 15.67
CA GLU A 68 -19.68 9.49 16.75
C GLU A 68 -20.79 8.48 16.40
N ASP A 69 -21.10 8.32 15.12
CA ASP A 69 -22.06 7.33 14.61
C ASP A 69 -21.51 5.89 14.57
N GLY A 70 -20.25 5.70 14.93
CA GLY A 70 -19.57 4.41 14.90
C GLY A 70 -19.06 4.01 13.52
N VAL A 71 -19.09 4.90 12.52
CA VAL A 71 -18.66 4.65 11.14
C VAL A 71 -17.30 5.29 10.89
N CYS A 72 -16.42 4.61 10.16
CA CYS A 72 -15.08 5.12 9.88
C CYS A 72 -15.04 6.09 8.70
N ASP A 73 -13.99 6.92 8.64
CA ASP A 73 -13.78 7.90 7.58
C ASP A 73 -13.78 7.28 6.16
N ALA A 74 -13.30 6.04 5.99
CA ALA A 74 -13.32 5.37 4.69
C ALA A 74 -14.76 5.02 4.25
N CYS A 75 -15.63 4.60 5.17
CA CYS A 75 -17.05 4.37 4.86
C CYS A 75 -17.76 5.69 4.55
N HIS A 76 -17.50 6.75 5.31
CA HIS A 76 -18.01 8.08 4.97
C HIS A 76 -17.55 8.57 3.61
N ALA A 77 -16.28 8.37 3.24
CA ALA A 77 -15.78 8.68 1.90
C ALA A 77 -16.53 7.87 0.81
N CYS A 78 -16.80 6.59 1.07
CA CYS A 78 -17.58 5.74 0.18
C CYS A 78 -19.02 6.24 0.02
N HIS A 79 -19.68 6.60 1.14
CA HIS A 79 -21.03 7.15 1.12
C HIS A 79 -21.10 8.48 0.35
N ASN A 80 -20.16 9.38 0.56
CA ASN A 80 -20.08 10.66 -0.16
C ASN A 80 -19.96 10.45 -1.67
N LYS A 81 -19.19 9.45 -2.09
CA LYS A 81 -19.09 9.08 -3.52
C LYS A 81 -20.40 8.49 -4.08
N ALA A 82 -21.15 7.76 -3.27
CA ALA A 82 -22.38 7.10 -3.69
C ALA A 82 -23.61 8.01 -3.71
N ASN A 83 -23.72 8.92 -2.75
CA ASN A 83 -24.95 9.64 -2.41
C ASN A 83 -25.13 10.98 -3.15
N GLY A 84 -24.40 11.24 -4.23
CA GLY A 84 -24.59 12.44 -5.06
C GLY A 84 -24.01 13.74 -4.45
N HIS A 85 -23.22 13.66 -3.39
CA HIS A 85 -22.52 14.81 -2.80
C HIS A 85 -21.40 15.34 -3.71
N ILE A 86 -20.96 14.52 -4.67
CA ILE A 86 -19.92 14.88 -5.64
C ILE A 86 -20.55 15.04 -7.01
N ASP A 87 -20.39 16.19 -7.63
CA ASP A 87 -20.77 16.42 -9.02
C ASP A 87 -19.70 15.82 -9.95
N TRP A 88 -19.89 14.54 -10.28
CA TRP A 88 -18.98 13.80 -11.16
C TRP A 88 -18.93 14.36 -12.58
N ALA A 89 -20.02 14.96 -13.07
CA ALA A 89 -20.03 15.56 -14.40
C ALA A 89 -19.15 16.83 -14.44
N LEU A 90 -19.20 17.64 -13.39
CA LEU A 90 -18.31 18.79 -13.24
C LEU A 90 -16.86 18.35 -13.14
N ARG A 91 -16.55 17.34 -12.31
CA ARG A 91 -15.18 16.83 -12.16
C ARG A 91 -14.62 16.20 -13.44
N GLU A 92 -15.44 15.48 -14.18
CA GLU A 92 -15.03 14.97 -15.52
C GLU A 92 -14.75 16.12 -16.49
N LYS A 93 -15.55 17.18 -16.47
CA LYS A 93 -15.31 18.38 -17.28
C LYS A 93 -13.98 19.04 -16.91
N GLU A 94 -13.70 19.21 -15.61
CA GLU A 94 -12.42 19.73 -15.11
C GLU A 94 -11.23 18.88 -15.59
N LEU A 95 -11.37 17.55 -15.58
CA LEU A 95 -10.31 16.67 -16.09
C LEU A 95 -10.10 16.84 -17.60
N ARG A 96 -11.17 16.97 -18.39
CA ARG A 96 -11.06 17.22 -19.83
C ARG A 96 -10.35 18.53 -20.12
N GLU A 97 -10.72 19.61 -19.45
CA GLU A 97 -10.08 20.93 -19.57
C GLU A 97 -8.60 20.85 -19.17
N LEU A 98 -8.27 20.14 -18.09
CA LEU A 98 -6.89 19.90 -17.68
C LEU A 98 -6.12 19.12 -18.75
N CYS A 99 -6.67 18.03 -19.26
CA CYS A 99 -6.04 17.25 -20.33
C CYS A 99 -5.82 18.07 -21.59
N ASP A 100 -6.80 18.90 -22.00
CA ASP A 100 -6.70 19.76 -23.17
C ASP A 100 -5.59 20.80 -23.02
N GLN A 101 -5.40 21.32 -21.80
CA GLN A 101 -4.34 22.28 -21.49
C GLN A 101 -2.93 21.67 -21.64
N TYR A 102 -2.77 20.38 -21.29
CA TYR A 102 -1.47 19.72 -21.28
C TYR A 102 -1.18 18.84 -22.49
N ARG A 103 -2.14 18.63 -23.38
CA ARG A 103 -1.96 17.82 -24.60
C ARG A 103 -1.08 18.56 -25.61
N LYS A 104 0.06 17.97 -25.92
CA LYS A 104 1.10 18.62 -26.74
C LYS A 104 0.94 18.39 -28.24
N ASN A 105 0.40 17.28 -28.70
CA ASN A 105 0.22 16.92 -30.12
C ASN A 105 1.50 16.94 -30.98
N ASP A 106 2.67 16.91 -30.37
CA ASP A 106 3.99 16.92 -31.03
C ASP A 106 4.72 15.57 -30.95
N GLY A 107 4.04 14.54 -30.44
CA GLY A 107 4.59 13.21 -30.21
C GLY A 107 5.31 13.04 -28.87
N SER A 108 5.51 14.10 -28.12
CA SER A 108 6.05 14.00 -26.76
C SER A 108 4.98 13.54 -25.74
N TYR A 109 5.42 13.12 -24.56
CA TYR A 109 4.50 12.69 -23.50
C TYR A 109 3.80 13.90 -22.85
N ASP A 110 2.49 13.77 -22.66
CA ASP A 110 1.63 14.78 -22.03
C ASP A 110 1.57 14.66 -20.52
N CYS A 111 1.56 13.42 -20.04
CA CYS A 111 1.48 13.10 -18.63
C CYS A 111 2.29 11.85 -18.29
N LEU A 112 2.48 11.62 -16.99
CA LEU A 112 3.18 10.47 -16.46
C LEU A 112 2.27 9.71 -15.48
N VAL A 113 2.25 8.37 -15.59
CA VAL A 113 1.46 7.51 -14.72
C VAL A 113 2.37 6.46 -14.06
N PRO A 114 2.56 6.50 -12.74
CA PRO A 114 3.27 5.44 -12.02
C PRO A 114 2.41 4.20 -11.88
N GLY A 115 3.03 3.03 -11.96
CA GLY A 115 2.33 1.77 -11.73
C GLY A 115 3.20 0.55 -11.95
N SER A 116 2.63 -0.62 -11.70
CA SER A 116 3.29 -1.93 -11.83
C SER A 116 2.58 -2.86 -12.82
N GLY A 117 1.57 -2.38 -13.53
CA GLY A 117 0.65 -3.23 -14.31
C GLY A 117 -0.53 -3.73 -13.47
N GLY A 118 -0.62 -3.34 -12.21
CA GLY A 118 -1.78 -3.59 -11.36
C GLY A 118 -3.05 -2.90 -11.89
N LYS A 119 -4.20 -3.39 -11.51
CA LYS A 119 -5.51 -2.95 -12.02
C LYS A 119 -5.72 -1.42 -11.96
N ASP A 120 -5.26 -0.79 -10.88
CA ASP A 120 -5.49 0.64 -10.63
C ASP A 120 -4.64 1.51 -11.56
N SER A 121 -3.35 1.21 -11.69
CA SER A 121 -2.46 1.92 -12.61
C SER A 121 -2.80 1.67 -14.07
N PHE A 122 -3.22 0.44 -14.41
CA PHE A 122 -3.72 0.12 -15.74
C PHE A 122 -4.95 0.97 -16.08
N TYR A 123 -5.94 0.97 -15.18
CA TYR A 123 -7.16 1.76 -15.36
C TYR A 123 -6.85 3.24 -15.58
N ALA A 124 -5.99 3.83 -14.74
CA ALA A 124 -5.61 5.22 -14.84
C ALA A 124 -4.92 5.54 -16.18
N ALA A 125 -3.89 4.78 -16.56
CA ALA A 125 -3.16 5.01 -17.80
C ALA A 125 -4.03 4.81 -19.03
N HIS A 126 -4.88 3.77 -19.02
CA HIS A 126 -5.74 3.45 -20.15
C HIS A 126 -6.83 4.50 -20.37
N LEU A 127 -7.48 4.99 -19.31
CA LEU A 127 -8.44 6.08 -19.41
C LEU A 127 -7.79 7.35 -19.96
N LEU A 128 -6.64 7.75 -19.43
CA LEU A 128 -5.92 8.95 -19.89
C LEU A 128 -5.59 8.84 -21.38
N LYS A 129 -5.16 7.68 -21.86
CA LYS A 129 -4.83 7.46 -23.25
C LYS A 129 -6.06 7.39 -24.14
N TYR A 130 -6.99 6.49 -23.86
CA TYR A 130 -8.06 6.13 -24.80
C TYR A 130 -9.36 6.89 -24.62
N LYS A 131 -9.65 7.39 -23.40
CA LYS A 131 -10.84 8.24 -23.14
C LYS A 131 -10.52 9.72 -23.27
N TYR A 132 -9.34 10.15 -22.77
CA TYR A 132 -8.95 11.57 -22.72
C TYR A 132 -7.93 11.96 -23.79
N GLY A 133 -7.45 11.02 -24.61
CA GLY A 133 -6.57 11.29 -25.74
C GLY A 133 -5.20 11.83 -25.35
N MET A 134 -4.72 11.51 -24.16
CA MET A 134 -3.38 11.86 -23.68
C MET A 134 -2.34 10.88 -24.20
N HIS A 135 -1.08 11.29 -24.22
CA HIS A 135 0.06 10.42 -24.47
C HIS A 135 0.84 10.18 -23.16
N PRO A 136 0.44 9.19 -22.35
CA PRO A 136 1.08 8.92 -21.06
C PRO A 136 2.41 8.16 -21.20
N LEU A 137 3.44 8.62 -20.50
CA LEU A 137 4.59 7.81 -20.13
C LEU A 137 4.27 7.05 -18.85
N THR A 138 4.56 5.76 -18.80
CA THR A 138 4.42 4.99 -17.56
C THR A 138 5.78 4.73 -16.92
N VAL A 139 5.81 4.70 -15.58
CA VAL A 139 7.03 4.39 -14.82
C VAL A 139 6.72 3.39 -13.72
N THR A 140 7.62 2.43 -13.54
CA THR A 140 7.47 1.36 -12.56
C THR A 140 8.66 1.34 -11.62
N TRP A 141 8.41 1.38 -10.32
CA TRP A 141 9.38 0.95 -9.33
C TRP A 141 9.21 -0.55 -9.15
N ALA A 142 10.28 -1.32 -9.40
CA ALA A 142 10.21 -2.77 -9.38
C ALA A 142 9.83 -3.29 -7.98
N PRO A 143 8.94 -4.29 -7.90
CA PRO A 143 8.74 -5.07 -6.68
C PRO A 143 10.05 -5.67 -6.15
N HIS A 144 10.10 -6.03 -4.88
CA HIS A 144 11.25 -6.72 -4.30
C HIS A 144 11.54 -8.03 -5.05
N ILE A 145 10.50 -8.84 -5.24
CA ILE A 145 10.55 -10.07 -6.01
C ILE A 145 9.21 -10.24 -6.72
N TYR A 146 9.21 -10.17 -8.04
CA TYR A 146 7.99 -10.40 -8.81
C TYR A 146 7.36 -11.77 -8.51
N THR A 147 6.05 -11.78 -8.34
CA THR A 147 5.26 -13.01 -8.50
C THR A 147 5.11 -13.32 -10.00
N PRO A 148 4.79 -14.56 -10.39
CA PRO A 148 4.48 -14.88 -11.78
C PRO A 148 3.37 -14.00 -12.37
N TRP A 149 2.29 -13.79 -11.59
CA TRP A 149 1.13 -12.97 -11.98
C TRP A 149 1.49 -11.48 -12.08
N GLY A 150 2.28 -10.97 -11.14
CA GLY A 150 2.79 -9.59 -11.19
C GLY A 150 3.60 -9.34 -12.46
N TRP A 151 4.45 -10.28 -12.82
CA TRP A 151 5.23 -10.18 -14.06
C TRP A 151 4.36 -10.27 -15.32
N GLU A 152 3.41 -11.20 -15.37
CA GLU A 152 2.46 -11.32 -16.48
C GLU A 152 1.63 -10.04 -16.64
N ASN A 153 1.14 -9.46 -15.55
CA ASN A 153 0.39 -8.21 -15.58
C ASN A 153 1.23 -7.01 -16.00
N MET A 154 2.51 -6.96 -15.60
CA MET A 154 3.45 -5.96 -16.09
C MET A 154 3.65 -6.06 -17.61
N GLN A 155 3.80 -7.28 -18.14
CA GLN A 155 3.89 -7.50 -19.59
C GLN A 155 2.59 -7.12 -20.31
N ALA A 156 1.44 -7.50 -19.76
CA ALA A 156 0.14 -7.13 -20.30
C ALA A 156 -0.05 -5.61 -20.37
N TRP A 157 0.40 -4.88 -19.36
CA TRP A 157 0.37 -3.43 -19.34
C TRP A 157 1.20 -2.79 -20.45
N ILE A 158 2.44 -3.24 -20.62
CA ILE A 158 3.31 -2.78 -21.70
C ILE A 158 2.67 -3.08 -23.08
N HIS A 159 2.14 -4.28 -23.27
CA HIS A 159 1.50 -4.68 -24.52
C HIS A 159 0.14 -3.99 -24.78
N ALA A 160 -0.46 -3.38 -23.76
CA ALA A 160 -1.66 -2.53 -23.94
C ALA A 160 -1.36 -1.17 -24.59
N GLY A 161 -0.12 -0.93 -24.99
CA GLY A 161 0.27 0.23 -25.77
C GLY A 161 0.89 1.36 -24.95
N PHE A 162 1.63 1.03 -23.90
CA PHE A 162 2.34 2.00 -23.07
C PHE A 162 3.84 1.84 -23.16
N ASP A 163 4.54 2.95 -23.34
CA ASP A 163 5.97 3.01 -23.04
C ASP A 163 6.16 2.99 -21.53
N ASN A 164 7.15 2.22 -21.06
CA ASN A 164 7.42 2.08 -19.64
C ASN A 164 8.90 2.18 -19.30
N TYR A 165 9.22 2.90 -18.24
CA TYR A 165 10.53 2.87 -17.62
C TYR A 165 10.47 2.07 -16.32
N LEU A 166 11.07 0.87 -16.35
CA LEU A 166 11.22 0.02 -15.17
C LEU A 166 12.49 0.43 -14.41
N CYS A 167 12.30 0.91 -13.20
CA CYS A 167 13.37 1.26 -12.27
C CYS A 167 13.59 0.13 -11.26
N THR A 168 14.76 -0.50 -11.35
CA THR A 168 15.19 -1.52 -10.38
C THR A 168 16.29 -0.94 -9.50
N PRO A 169 16.09 -0.81 -8.18
CA PRO A 169 17.15 -0.35 -7.28
C PRO A 169 18.27 -1.37 -7.18
N ASN A 170 19.46 -0.91 -6.70
CA ASN A 170 20.55 -1.80 -6.34
C ASN A 170 20.07 -2.82 -5.30
N GLY A 171 20.08 -4.12 -5.65
CA GLY A 171 19.52 -5.19 -4.82
C GLY A 171 20.23 -5.36 -3.47
N MET A 172 21.51 -4.99 -3.35
CA MET A 172 22.22 -5.03 -2.06
C MET A 172 21.70 -3.93 -1.14
N THR A 173 21.63 -2.70 -1.65
CA THR A 173 21.12 -1.54 -0.89
C THR A 173 19.63 -1.74 -0.56
N HIS A 174 18.83 -2.20 -1.52
CA HIS A 174 17.40 -2.42 -1.30
C HIS A 174 17.14 -3.47 -0.21
N ARG A 175 17.89 -4.58 -0.23
CA ARG A 175 17.81 -5.61 0.81
C ARG A 175 18.23 -5.11 2.19
N LEU A 176 19.31 -4.30 2.28
CA LEU A 176 19.72 -3.67 3.52
C LEU A 176 18.63 -2.76 4.08
N LEU A 177 18.10 -1.85 3.25
CA LEU A 177 17.04 -0.94 3.66
C LEU A 177 15.77 -1.69 4.07
N THR A 178 15.41 -2.77 3.37
CA THR A 178 14.27 -3.63 3.73
C THR A 178 14.47 -4.29 5.09
N ARG A 179 15.69 -4.77 5.38
CA ARG A 179 16.05 -5.32 6.68
C ARG A 179 15.94 -4.26 7.78
N LEU A 180 16.54 -3.10 7.60
CA LEU A 180 16.49 -2.00 8.56
C LEU A 180 15.06 -1.52 8.81
N ALA A 181 14.26 -1.40 7.75
CA ALA A 181 12.85 -1.05 7.86
C ALA A 181 12.05 -2.10 8.64
N THR A 182 12.40 -3.37 8.51
CA THR A 182 11.77 -4.44 9.29
C THR A 182 12.19 -4.36 10.75
N GLU A 183 13.47 -4.21 11.03
CA GLU A 183 14.03 -4.19 12.39
C GLU A 183 13.60 -2.93 13.17
N ASN A 184 13.61 -1.76 12.54
CA ASN A 184 13.33 -0.47 13.20
C ASN A 184 11.86 -0.06 13.15
N LEU A 185 11.16 -0.36 12.06
CA LEU A 185 9.80 0.15 11.80
C LEU A 185 8.76 -0.97 11.75
N PHE A 186 9.19 -2.22 11.73
CA PHE A 186 8.34 -3.37 11.45
C PHE A 186 7.56 -3.22 10.13
N HIS A 187 8.20 -2.59 9.15
CA HIS A 187 7.61 -2.18 7.90
C HIS A 187 8.52 -2.49 6.69
N PRO A 188 8.67 -3.75 6.28
CA PRO A 188 9.59 -4.18 5.21
C PRO A 188 9.30 -3.51 3.86
N PHE A 189 8.09 -3.02 3.66
CA PHE A 189 7.67 -2.34 2.43
C PHE A 189 8.13 -0.87 2.34
N GLN A 190 8.64 -0.30 3.42
CA GLN A 190 8.99 1.13 3.46
C GLN A 190 9.96 1.56 2.34
N PRO A 191 11.05 0.85 2.02
CA PRO A 191 11.93 1.23 0.91
C PRO A 191 11.25 1.19 -0.46
N PHE A 192 10.33 0.23 -0.66
CA PHE A 192 9.52 0.17 -1.86
C PHE A 192 8.58 1.38 -1.97
N ILE A 193 7.89 1.72 -0.88
CA ILE A 193 6.98 2.86 -0.82
C ILE A 193 7.73 4.17 -1.09
N LEU A 194 8.92 4.35 -0.52
CA LEU A 194 9.78 5.50 -0.79
C LEU A 194 10.06 5.63 -2.29
N GLY A 195 10.49 4.53 -2.92
CA GLY A 195 10.74 4.49 -4.36
C GLY A 195 9.48 4.80 -5.17
N GLN A 196 8.37 4.17 -4.83
CA GLN A 196 7.10 4.33 -5.52
C GLN A 196 6.55 5.76 -5.44
N LYS A 197 6.69 6.42 -4.27
CA LYS A 197 6.15 7.78 -4.08
C LYS A 197 6.98 8.85 -4.81
N GLN A 198 8.30 8.71 -4.88
CA GLN A 198 9.18 9.74 -5.41
C GLN A 198 9.60 9.53 -6.87
N LEU A 199 9.53 8.30 -7.42
CA LEU A 199 10.01 8.01 -8.77
C LEU A 199 9.27 8.82 -9.84
N ALA A 200 7.94 8.86 -9.78
CA ALA A 200 7.13 9.51 -10.79
C ALA A 200 7.40 11.04 -10.88
N PRO A 201 7.38 11.83 -9.78
CA PRO A 201 7.74 13.23 -9.83
C PRO A 201 9.17 13.48 -10.31
N LYS A 202 10.13 12.64 -9.90
CA LYS A 202 11.53 12.72 -10.33
C LYS A 202 11.68 12.48 -11.83
N MET A 203 11.01 11.47 -12.37
CA MET A 203 11.03 11.17 -13.79
C MET A 203 10.26 12.23 -14.60
N ALA A 204 9.17 12.77 -14.06
CA ALA A 204 8.43 13.86 -14.67
C ALA A 204 9.32 15.09 -14.86
N ALA A 205 10.05 15.50 -13.83
CA ALA A 205 11.03 16.58 -13.92
C ALA A 205 12.15 16.28 -14.94
N LYS A 206 12.65 15.04 -14.95
CA LYS A 206 13.70 14.61 -15.89
C LYS A 206 13.27 14.65 -17.36
N PHE A 207 12.02 14.28 -17.64
CA PHE A 207 11.48 14.23 -19.00
C PHE A 207 10.74 15.52 -19.42
N GLY A 208 10.63 16.52 -18.53
CA GLY A 208 9.88 17.74 -18.80
C GLY A 208 8.37 17.49 -18.97
N ILE A 209 7.83 16.55 -18.21
CA ILE A 209 6.40 16.19 -18.21
C ILE A 209 5.77 16.83 -16.97
N PRO A 210 5.01 17.91 -17.07
CA PRO A 210 4.56 18.65 -15.89
C PRO A 210 3.44 17.97 -15.12
N LEU A 211 2.74 16.98 -15.69
CA LEU A 211 1.54 16.38 -15.14
C LEU A 211 1.75 14.91 -14.77
N VAL A 212 1.54 14.57 -13.50
CA VAL A 212 1.62 13.19 -12.98
C VAL A 212 0.27 12.79 -12.43
N PHE A 213 -0.24 11.62 -12.82
CA PHE A 213 -1.47 11.05 -12.29
C PHE A 213 -1.22 9.76 -11.52
N TYR A 214 -1.59 9.75 -10.24
CA TYR A 214 -1.83 8.53 -9.48
C TYR A 214 -3.29 8.09 -9.67
N GLY A 215 -3.59 6.82 -9.38
CA GLY A 215 -4.93 6.28 -9.52
C GLY A 215 -5.88 6.79 -8.44
N GLU A 216 -5.96 6.04 -7.37
CA GLU A 216 -6.85 6.32 -6.23
C GLU A 216 -6.36 7.47 -5.35
N ASN A 217 -7.33 8.13 -4.71
CA ASN A 217 -7.07 9.16 -3.69
C ASN A 217 -6.72 8.51 -2.34
N GLU A 218 -5.92 9.16 -1.53
CA GLU A 218 -5.52 8.67 -0.20
C GLU A 218 -6.73 8.45 0.75
N ALA A 219 -7.85 9.17 0.56
CA ALA A 219 -9.09 8.96 1.32
C ALA A 219 -9.68 7.55 1.14
N GLU A 220 -9.41 6.88 0.01
CA GLU A 220 -9.81 5.50 -0.24
C GLU A 220 -9.21 4.53 0.78
N PHE A 221 -8.09 4.88 1.37
CA PHE A 221 -7.37 4.09 2.37
C PHE A 221 -7.71 4.47 3.80
N GLY A 222 -8.70 5.34 4.02
CA GLY A 222 -9.16 5.77 5.34
C GLY A 222 -8.28 6.83 6.01
N ASN A 223 -7.53 7.60 5.22
CA ASN A 223 -6.96 8.84 5.70
C ASN A 223 -8.07 9.89 5.90
N PRO A 224 -7.89 10.89 6.78
CA PRO A 224 -8.92 11.90 7.01
C PRO A 224 -9.39 12.56 5.73
N ILE A 225 -10.71 12.62 5.52
CA ILE A 225 -11.31 13.17 4.29
C ILE A 225 -10.91 14.63 4.08
N ALA A 226 -10.79 15.39 5.17
CA ALA A 226 -10.40 16.80 5.11
C ALA A 226 -9.00 17.00 4.52
N ASP A 227 -8.07 16.09 4.81
CA ASP A 227 -6.69 16.14 4.30
C ASP A 227 -6.62 15.76 2.81
N ASN A 228 -7.65 15.09 2.29
CA ASN A 228 -7.66 14.51 0.94
C ASN A 228 -8.72 15.11 0.00
N ASN A 229 -9.38 16.21 0.39
CA ASN A 229 -10.38 16.86 -0.46
C ASN A 229 -9.75 17.76 -1.53
N SER A 230 -8.65 17.30 -2.13
CA SER A 230 -7.91 17.99 -3.18
C SER A 230 -7.59 17.03 -4.32
N ALA A 231 -7.57 17.55 -5.55
CA ALA A 231 -7.05 16.84 -6.70
C ALA A 231 -5.53 16.69 -6.66
N LEU A 232 -4.84 17.61 -5.98
CA LEU A 232 -3.39 17.62 -5.83
C LEU A 232 -2.97 16.72 -4.67
N ARG A 233 -1.92 15.95 -4.89
CA ARG A 233 -1.25 15.19 -3.85
C ARG A 233 -0.40 16.12 -2.99
N ASP A 234 -0.42 15.92 -1.68
CA ASP A 234 0.45 16.65 -0.76
C ASP A 234 1.94 16.38 -1.09
N GLU A 235 2.68 17.45 -1.29
CA GLU A 235 4.10 17.41 -1.69
C GLU A 235 4.99 16.74 -0.65
N HIS A 236 4.66 16.78 0.63
CA HIS A 236 5.40 16.10 1.69
C HIS A 236 5.50 14.57 1.49
N PHE A 237 4.64 13.97 0.67
CA PHE A 237 4.77 12.55 0.33
C PHE A 237 5.89 12.24 -0.65
N PHE A 238 6.40 13.22 -1.42
CA PHE A 238 7.33 12.96 -2.53
C PHE A 238 8.39 14.03 -2.75
N ALA A 239 8.40 15.13 -1.98
CA ALA A 239 9.34 16.21 -2.07
C ALA A 239 9.83 16.65 -0.67
N VAL A 240 11.00 17.26 -0.62
CA VAL A 240 11.59 17.79 0.61
C VAL A 240 12.28 19.12 0.34
N ASN A 241 12.43 19.94 1.39
CA ASN A 241 13.18 21.20 1.32
C ASN A 241 14.67 20.99 1.60
N ASP A 242 15.00 20.03 2.47
CA ASP A 242 16.35 19.63 2.79
C ASP A 242 16.43 18.12 3.05
N TYR A 243 17.65 17.56 3.13
CA TYR A 243 17.89 16.14 3.34
C TYR A 243 18.29 15.78 4.78
N ASP A 244 18.37 16.73 5.69
CA ASP A 244 18.89 16.51 7.06
C ASP A 244 17.95 15.63 7.91
N HIS A 245 16.65 15.64 7.57
CA HIS A 245 15.62 14.91 8.30
C HIS A 245 15.08 13.70 7.53
N ILE A 246 15.88 13.17 6.58
CA ILE A 246 15.49 11.99 5.82
C ILE A 246 15.99 10.72 6.50
N TYR A 247 15.07 9.77 6.62
CA TYR A 247 15.30 8.43 7.15
C TYR A 247 14.90 7.37 6.13
N LEU A 248 15.80 6.41 5.90
CA LEU A 248 15.53 5.23 5.06
C LEU A 248 15.66 3.99 5.96
N GLY A 249 14.62 3.19 6.04
CA GLY A 249 14.58 2.06 6.99
C GLY A 249 14.60 2.49 8.46
N GLY A 250 14.13 3.71 8.79
CA GLY A 250 14.18 4.28 10.14
C GLY A 250 15.56 4.76 10.56
N VAL A 251 16.53 4.82 9.65
CA VAL A 251 17.92 5.20 9.88
C VAL A 251 18.24 6.45 9.08
N SER A 252 18.95 7.41 9.67
CA SER A 252 19.34 8.65 8.98
C SER A 252 20.33 8.38 7.84
N LEU A 253 20.37 9.26 6.83
CA LEU A 253 21.33 9.14 5.73
C LEU A 253 22.77 9.09 6.23
N ARG A 254 23.09 9.91 7.22
CA ARG A 254 24.43 9.95 7.83
C ARG A 254 24.81 8.60 8.44
N GLN A 255 23.91 7.96 9.20
CA GLN A 255 24.18 6.64 9.78
C GLN A 255 24.34 5.56 8.68
N LEU A 256 23.56 5.64 7.60
CA LEU A 256 23.71 4.71 6.46
C LEU A 256 25.11 4.81 5.84
N GLU A 257 25.64 6.03 5.70
CA GLU A 257 27.00 6.24 5.17
C GLU A 257 28.09 5.85 6.18
N GLU A 258 27.97 6.30 7.45
CA GLU A 258 29.01 6.13 8.46
C GLU A 258 29.06 4.71 9.05
N ASP A 259 27.90 4.12 9.40
CA ASP A 259 27.84 2.85 10.11
C ASP A 259 27.68 1.67 9.14
N TYR A 260 26.81 1.81 8.14
CA TYR A 260 26.49 0.74 7.18
C TYR A 260 27.33 0.80 5.90
N LYS A 261 28.15 1.86 5.71
CA LYS A 261 29.07 2.04 4.57
C LYS A 261 28.35 2.03 3.22
N VAL A 262 27.12 2.56 3.17
CA VAL A 262 26.35 2.69 1.92
C VAL A 262 26.82 3.93 1.18
N ASP A 263 27.09 3.80 -0.12
CA ASP A 263 27.48 4.95 -0.96
C ASP A 263 26.28 5.89 -1.18
N LYS A 264 26.53 7.20 -1.14
CA LYS A 264 25.54 8.23 -1.47
C LYS A 264 24.86 7.99 -2.83
N ALA A 265 25.63 7.52 -3.80
CA ALA A 265 25.12 7.23 -5.13
C ALA A 265 24.04 6.12 -5.11
N ASP A 266 24.21 5.12 -4.25
CA ASP A 266 23.23 4.04 -4.08
C ASP A 266 21.97 4.47 -3.31
N LEU A 267 22.09 5.52 -2.49
CA LEU A 267 20.95 6.11 -1.78
C LEU A 267 20.17 7.11 -2.64
N ALA A 268 20.81 7.74 -3.62
CA ALA A 268 20.22 8.81 -4.44
C ALA A 268 18.89 8.41 -5.12
N ILE A 269 18.74 7.14 -5.47
CA ILE A 269 17.52 6.64 -6.12
C ILE A 269 16.29 6.68 -5.20
N TYR A 270 16.50 6.59 -3.87
CA TYR A 270 15.43 6.62 -2.86
C TYR A 270 15.08 8.03 -2.40
N LEU A 271 15.96 8.99 -2.62
CA LEU A 271 15.78 10.36 -2.11
C LEU A 271 14.68 11.07 -2.91
N PRO A 272 13.79 11.82 -2.26
CA PRO A 272 12.79 12.64 -2.93
C PRO A 272 13.47 13.79 -3.71
N SER A 273 12.71 14.41 -4.60
CA SER A 273 13.15 15.64 -5.24
C SER A 273 13.10 16.81 -4.26
N GLU A 274 13.98 17.78 -4.43
CA GLU A 274 13.80 19.06 -3.76
C GLU A 274 12.55 19.78 -4.31
N THR A 275 11.76 20.38 -3.42
CA THR A 275 10.55 21.14 -3.78
C THR A 275 10.87 22.21 -4.84
N SER A 276 11.96 22.93 -4.69
CA SER A 276 12.44 23.94 -5.64
C SER A 276 12.63 23.39 -7.07
N ASN A 277 13.08 22.14 -7.20
CA ASN A 277 13.25 21.51 -8.52
C ASN A 277 11.90 21.15 -9.16
N LEU A 278 10.94 20.70 -8.36
CA LEU A 278 9.60 20.39 -8.86
C LEU A 278 8.84 21.67 -9.27
N GLU A 279 8.94 22.72 -8.47
CA GLU A 279 8.36 24.03 -8.79
C GLU A 279 8.94 24.61 -10.08
N LYS A 280 10.27 24.60 -10.24
CA LYS A 280 10.96 25.05 -11.45
C LYS A 280 10.47 24.33 -12.72
N ASN A 281 10.14 23.05 -12.60
CA ASN A 281 9.63 22.23 -13.71
C ASN A 281 8.10 22.21 -13.79
N HIS A 282 7.41 22.98 -12.94
CA HIS A 282 5.95 23.06 -12.87
C HIS A 282 5.27 21.70 -12.70
N ILE A 283 5.89 20.79 -11.91
CA ILE A 283 5.37 19.45 -11.72
C ILE A 283 4.13 19.49 -10.84
N GLN A 284 3.05 18.90 -11.32
CA GLN A 284 1.80 18.72 -10.58
C GLN A 284 1.51 17.23 -10.43
N VAL A 285 1.36 16.79 -9.21
CA VAL A 285 0.98 15.40 -8.90
C VAL A 285 -0.48 15.38 -8.49
N ARG A 286 -1.29 14.61 -9.20
CA ARG A 286 -2.74 14.59 -9.05
C ARG A 286 -3.28 13.17 -8.88
N TYR A 287 -4.46 13.07 -8.27
CA TYR A 287 -5.22 11.83 -8.18
C TYR A 287 -6.29 11.77 -9.26
N LEU A 288 -6.27 10.73 -10.10
CA LEU A 288 -7.32 10.51 -11.08
C LEU A 288 -8.66 10.20 -10.40
N GLY A 289 -8.65 9.50 -9.28
CA GLY A 289 -9.83 9.19 -8.48
C GLY A 289 -10.52 10.41 -7.85
N TYR A 290 -9.93 11.60 -7.91
CA TYR A 290 -10.64 12.84 -7.62
C TYR A 290 -11.62 13.21 -8.73
N TYR A 291 -11.25 12.96 -9.97
CA TYR A 291 -12.02 13.34 -11.15
C TYR A 291 -12.97 12.25 -11.64
N GLU A 292 -12.56 11.00 -11.54
CA GLU A 292 -13.31 9.81 -11.94
C GLU A 292 -13.82 9.08 -10.69
N LYS A 293 -15.06 8.59 -10.77
CA LYS A 293 -15.64 7.80 -9.68
C LYS A 293 -14.88 6.49 -9.53
N TRP A 294 -13.88 6.50 -8.68
CA TRP A 294 -13.01 5.37 -8.46
C TRP A 294 -13.72 4.21 -7.78
N HIS A 295 -13.62 3.03 -8.34
CA HIS A 295 -14.18 1.81 -7.78
C HIS A 295 -13.22 0.64 -8.02
N PRO A 296 -12.58 0.07 -6.98
CA PRO A 296 -11.53 -0.95 -7.15
C PRO A 296 -11.98 -2.18 -7.94
N GLN A 297 -13.20 -2.67 -7.70
CA GLN A 297 -13.77 -3.80 -8.45
C GLN A 297 -14.05 -3.43 -9.91
N GLY A 298 -14.52 -2.21 -10.16
CA GLY A 298 -14.74 -1.70 -11.52
C GLY A 298 -13.41 -1.58 -12.27
N ALA A 299 -12.37 -1.04 -11.63
CA ALA A 299 -11.03 -0.98 -12.18
C ALA A 299 -10.48 -2.37 -12.53
N TYR A 300 -10.75 -3.37 -11.69
CA TYR A 300 -10.38 -4.77 -11.96
C TYR A 300 -11.06 -5.31 -13.22
N TYR A 301 -12.39 -5.22 -13.33
CA TYR A 301 -13.11 -5.70 -14.50
C TYR A 301 -12.68 -4.99 -15.79
N TYR A 302 -12.51 -3.68 -15.72
CA TYR A 302 -12.00 -2.89 -16.82
C TYR A 302 -10.62 -3.36 -17.27
N SER A 303 -9.70 -3.61 -16.34
CA SER A 303 -8.34 -4.02 -16.64
C SER A 303 -8.28 -5.44 -17.24
N VAL A 304 -9.18 -6.34 -16.82
CA VAL A 304 -9.32 -7.67 -17.44
C VAL A 304 -9.79 -7.54 -18.89
N GLU A 305 -10.83 -6.72 -19.13
CA GLU A 305 -11.43 -6.57 -20.46
C GLU A 305 -10.51 -5.87 -21.46
N HIS A 306 -9.84 -4.79 -21.03
CA HIS A 306 -9.06 -3.94 -21.93
C HIS A 306 -7.57 -4.20 -21.95
N GLY A 307 -7.01 -4.84 -20.92
CA GLY A 307 -5.57 -5.03 -20.76
C GLY A 307 -5.13 -6.48 -20.56
N GLY A 308 -6.05 -7.41 -20.48
CA GLY A 308 -5.73 -8.79 -20.20
C GLY A 308 -5.15 -9.03 -18.80
N PHE A 309 -5.48 -8.16 -17.83
CA PHE A 309 -5.07 -8.33 -16.45
C PHE A 309 -5.54 -9.69 -15.91
N ARG A 310 -4.67 -10.37 -15.20
CA ARG A 310 -4.95 -11.69 -14.62
C ARG A 310 -4.86 -11.64 -13.10
N PRO A 311 -5.90 -12.11 -12.39
CA PRO A 311 -5.83 -12.27 -10.95
C PRO A 311 -4.88 -13.41 -10.58
N ALA A 312 -4.43 -13.45 -9.34
CA ALA A 312 -3.75 -14.62 -8.79
C ALA A 312 -4.72 -15.83 -8.75
N PRO A 313 -4.21 -17.06 -8.81
CA PRO A 313 -5.06 -18.26 -8.76
C PRO A 313 -5.75 -18.40 -7.41
N GLU A 314 -5.13 -17.88 -6.35
CA GLU A 314 -5.63 -17.92 -4.98
C GLU A 314 -5.75 -16.50 -4.43
N ARG A 315 -6.52 -16.34 -3.36
CA ARG A 315 -6.62 -15.07 -2.64
C ARG A 315 -5.27 -14.67 -2.05
N THR A 316 -4.95 -13.40 -2.17
CA THR A 316 -3.84 -12.82 -1.41
C THR A 316 -4.19 -12.87 0.07
N GLN A 317 -3.27 -13.34 0.88
CA GLN A 317 -3.48 -13.46 2.32
C GLN A 317 -3.70 -12.08 2.95
N GLY A 318 -4.64 -12.00 3.87
CA GLY A 318 -5.08 -10.74 4.45
C GLY A 318 -6.12 -9.98 3.62
N THR A 319 -6.45 -10.46 2.42
CA THR A 319 -7.51 -9.88 1.56
C THR A 319 -8.56 -10.93 1.21
N TYR A 320 -9.71 -10.49 0.75
CA TYR A 320 -10.76 -11.36 0.19
C TYR A 320 -10.77 -11.40 -1.34
N SER A 321 -9.80 -10.77 -1.98
CA SER A 321 -9.70 -10.69 -3.43
C SER A 321 -8.49 -11.43 -3.98
N LYS A 322 -8.55 -11.79 -5.27
CA LYS A 322 -7.45 -12.41 -6.01
C LYS A 322 -6.60 -11.41 -6.81
N TYR A 323 -6.91 -10.12 -6.71
CA TYR A 323 -6.30 -9.08 -7.54
C TYR A 323 -5.61 -7.95 -6.75
N ASN A 324 -5.63 -8.00 -5.43
CA ASN A 324 -4.93 -7.04 -4.58
C ASN A 324 -3.61 -7.63 -4.11
N SER A 325 -2.56 -6.78 -4.04
CA SER A 325 -1.24 -7.15 -3.51
C SER A 325 -0.73 -8.48 -4.11
N ILE A 326 -0.69 -8.56 -5.44
CA ILE A 326 -0.28 -9.77 -6.15
C ILE A 326 1.06 -9.63 -6.87
N ASP A 327 1.65 -8.45 -6.88
CA ASP A 327 2.82 -8.14 -7.68
C ASP A 327 4.12 -8.60 -7.03
N ASP A 328 4.21 -8.56 -5.70
CA ASP A 328 5.42 -8.80 -4.93
C ASP A 328 5.27 -9.99 -3.95
N LYS A 329 6.23 -10.88 -3.93
CA LYS A 329 6.24 -12.02 -2.99
C LYS A 329 6.35 -11.61 -1.53
N ILE A 330 6.89 -10.42 -1.24
CA ILE A 330 7.00 -9.92 0.14
C ILE A 330 5.65 -9.48 0.72
N ASP A 331 4.64 -9.26 -0.13
CA ASP A 331 3.30 -8.85 0.30
C ASP A 331 2.69 -9.82 1.31
N ASP A 332 2.80 -11.12 1.05
CA ASP A 332 2.30 -12.13 1.97
C ASP A 332 2.97 -12.03 3.35
N PHE A 333 4.27 -11.81 3.39
CA PHE A 333 5.00 -11.61 4.64
C PHE A 333 4.58 -10.32 5.33
N PHE A 334 4.48 -9.21 4.59
CA PHE A 334 4.10 -7.92 5.14
C PHE A 334 2.69 -7.95 5.73
N ILE A 335 1.72 -8.39 4.95
CA ILE A 335 0.31 -8.42 5.38
C ILE A 335 0.13 -9.40 6.54
N LYS A 336 0.65 -10.61 6.43
CA LYS A 336 0.48 -11.63 7.48
C LYS A 336 1.22 -11.33 8.76
N THR A 337 2.44 -10.83 8.65
CA THR A 337 3.35 -10.75 9.79
C THR A 337 3.43 -9.34 10.32
N CYS A 338 3.87 -8.39 9.50
CA CYS A 338 4.15 -7.05 9.97
C CYS A 338 2.88 -6.24 10.18
N PHE A 339 1.97 -6.24 9.19
CA PHE A 339 0.72 -5.51 9.30
C PHE A 339 -0.16 -6.05 10.42
N MET A 340 -0.32 -7.37 10.51
CA MET A 340 -1.12 -8.00 11.58
C MET A 340 -0.46 -7.88 12.95
N LEU A 341 0.88 -7.91 13.05
CA LEU A 341 1.59 -7.78 14.31
C LEU A 341 1.75 -6.33 14.77
N GLN A 342 1.78 -5.34 13.88
CA GLN A 342 1.74 -3.92 14.27
C GLN A 342 0.49 -3.59 15.09
N PHE A 343 -0.59 -4.36 14.92
CA PHE A 343 -1.83 -4.22 15.67
C PHE A 343 -1.91 -5.17 16.88
N ARG A 344 -0.85 -5.93 17.16
CA ARG A 344 -0.79 -6.87 18.30
C ARG A 344 0.07 -6.31 19.40
N ASP A 345 -0.58 -5.76 20.40
CA ASP A 345 -0.04 -5.67 21.75
C ASP A 345 -0.30 -7.01 22.46
N ILE A 346 0.73 -7.64 23.00
CA ILE A 346 0.60 -8.90 23.74
C ILE A 346 -0.38 -8.77 24.92
N LYS A 347 -0.46 -7.59 25.52
CA LYS A 347 -1.41 -7.28 26.60
C LYS A 347 -2.85 -7.11 26.11
N ARG A 348 -3.09 -7.06 24.80
CA ARG A 348 -4.40 -6.90 24.16
C ARG A 348 -4.90 -8.17 23.47
N VAL A 349 -4.38 -9.34 23.85
CA VAL A 349 -4.70 -10.63 23.21
C VAL A 349 -6.21 -10.85 23.05
N GLY A 350 -7.02 -10.42 24.02
CA GLY A 350 -8.46 -10.57 23.93
C GLY A 350 -9.13 -9.69 22.89
N GLN A 351 -8.74 -8.41 22.84
CA GLN A 351 -9.25 -7.50 21.80
C GLN A 351 -8.81 -7.96 20.41
N THR A 352 -7.57 -8.41 20.29
CA THR A 352 -7.03 -8.97 19.05
C THR A 352 -7.77 -10.24 18.63
N ALA A 353 -8.12 -11.10 19.59
CA ALA A 353 -8.87 -12.33 19.33
C ALA A 353 -10.29 -12.02 18.81
N ASP A 354 -10.95 -10.99 19.33
CA ASP A 354 -12.26 -10.55 18.83
C ASP A 354 -12.17 -10.01 17.40
N ILE A 355 -11.13 -9.24 17.08
CA ILE A 355 -10.84 -8.80 15.70
C ILE A 355 -10.65 -9.99 14.78
N GLN A 356 -9.77 -10.92 15.16
CA GLN A 356 -9.49 -12.11 14.35
C GLN A 356 -10.75 -12.95 14.14
N ASN A 357 -11.58 -13.05 15.16
CA ASN A 357 -12.83 -13.80 15.07
C ASN A 357 -13.84 -13.12 14.13
N LYS A 358 -13.98 -11.80 14.20
CA LYS A 358 -14.86 -11.04 13.29
C LYS A 358 -14.37 -11.10 11.85
N ILE A 359 -13.08 -10.95 11.61
CA ILE A 359 -12.48 -11.09 10.28
C ILE A 359 -12.67 -12.53 9.79
N ARG A 360 -12.42 -13.54 10.63
CA ARG A 360 -12.60 -14.94 10.29
C ARG A 360 -14.05 -15.26 9.93
N LEU A 361 -15.01 -14.83 10.75
CA LEU A 361 -16.43 -15.09 10.49
C LEU A 361 -16.89 -14.48 9.17
N ARG A 362 -16.39 -13.30 8.83
CA ARG A 362 -16.66 -12.66 7.54
C ARG A 362 -16.03 -13.44 6.38
N TRP A 363 -14.78 -13.86 6.53
CA TRP A 363 -14.09 -14.66 5.50
C TRP A 363 -14.73 -16.04 5.32
N ASP A 364 -15.13 -16.68 6.41
CA ASP A 364 -15.82 -17.96 6.36
C ASP A 364 -17.15 -17.83 5.59
N ALA A 365 -17.93 -16.80 5.85
CA ALA A 365 -19.17 -16.54 5.13
C ALA A 365 -18.96 -16.24 3.63
N GLU A 366 -17.90 -15.52 3.27
CA GLU A 366 -17.55 -15.24 1.86
C GLU A 366 -17.01 -16.50 1.16
N LEU A 367 -16.22 -17.33 1.85
CA LEU A 367 -15.72 -18.60 1.32
C LEU A 367 -16.87 -19.60 1.10
N GLU A 368 -17.82 -19.68 2.03
CA GLU A 368 -19.03 -20.50 1.87
C GLU A 368 -19.89 -20.04 0.69
N ALA A 369 -19.99 -18.73 0.50
CA ALA A 369 -20.71 -18.16 -0.65
C ALA A 369 -20.03 -18.48 -1.99
N GLU A 370 -18.71 -18.70 -2.00
CA GLU A 370 -17.94 -19.14 -3.17
C GLU A 370 -17.84 -20.68 -3.30
N GLY A 371 -18.45 -21.44 -2.39
CA GLY A 371 -18.46 -22.91 -2.42
C GLY A 371 -17.18 -23.57 -1.92
N HIS A 372 -16.37 -22.86 -1.14
CA HIS A 372 -15.15 -23.40 -0.53
C HIS A 372 -15.39 -23.90 0.90
N ASP A 373 -14.82 -25.05 1.24
CA ASP A 373 -14.84 -25.57 2.61
C ASP A 373 -13.91 -24.78 3.53
N CYS A 374 -14.48 -23.94 4.37
CA CYS A 374 -13.78 -23.06 5.32
C CYS A 374 -12.99 -23.80 6.41
N GLN A 375 -13.28 -25.07 6.63
CA GLN A 375 -12.78 -25.81 7.79
C GLN A 375 -11.34 -26.30 7.63
N THR A 376 -10.88 -26.52 6.41
CA THR A 376 -9.53 -27.03 6.10
C THR A 376 -8.44 -25.97 6.11
N HIS A 377 -8.79 -24.70 5.95
CA HIS A 377 -7.81 -23.63 5.74
C HIS A 377 -7.45 -22.82 7.00
N GLY A 378 -8.30 -22.76 8.01
CA GLY A 378 -8.07 -21.94 9.21
C GLY A 378 -6.99 -22.44 10.15
N ALA A 379 -6.94 -23.74 10.42
CA ALA A 379 -5.96 -24.35 11.33
C ALA A 379 -4.56 -24.46 10.71
N LEU A 380 -4.48 -24.71 9.39
CA LEU A 380 -3.22 -24.76 8.65
C LEU A 380 -2.54 -23.39 8.60
N ARG A 381 -3.31 -22.32 8.54
CA ARG A 381 -2.82 -20.93 8.44
C ARG A 381 -2.18 -20.42 9.72
N ALA A 382 -2.70 -20.80 10.90
CA ALA A 382 -2.11 -20.40 12.17
C ALA A 382 -0.76 -21.09 12.44
N ALA A 383 -0.62 -22.37 12.06
CA ALA A 383 0.64 -23.12 12.21
C ALA A 383 1.70 -22.62 11.23
N VAL A 384 1.35 -22.41 9.97
CA VAL A 384 2.27 -21.88 8.94
C VAL A 384 2.71 -20.44 9.27
N LEU A 385 1.84 -19.63 9.89
CA LEU A 385 2.19 -18.27 10.31
C LEU A 385 3.30 -18.26 11.38
N VAL A 386 3.25 -19.18 12.35
CA VAL A 386 4.25 -19.27 13.42
C VAL A 386 5.60 -19.76 12.86
N GLU A 387 5.59 -20.75 11.98
CA GLU A 387 6.81 -21.26 11.33
C GLU A 387 7.44 -20.21 10.40
N GLN A 388 6.68 -19.56 9.55
CA GLN A 388 7.19 -18.52 8.63
C GLN A 388 7.73 -17.28 9.36
N VAL A 389 7.16 -16.91 10.50
CA VAL A 389 7.69 -15.83 11.36
C VAL A 389 9.01 -16.22 11.99
N ALA A 390 9.12 -17.46 12.46
CA ALA A 390 10.36 -17.98 13.03
C ALA A 390 11.47 -18.03 11.98
N ASP A 391 11.17 -18.52 10.79
CA ASP A 391 12.13 -18.61 9.68
C ASP A 391 12.55 -17.23 9.16
N ALA A 392 11.61 -16.30 9.00
CA ALA A 392 11.92 -14.93 8.56
C ALA A 392 12.75 -14.15 9.58
N LEU A 393 12.47 -14.30 10.88
CA LEU A 393 13.26 -13.71 11.95
C LEU A 393 14.65 -14.36 12.06
N PHE A 394 14.76 -15.65 11.79
CA PHE A 394 16.04 -16.37 11.75
C PHE A 394 16.93 -15.88 10.60
N VAL A 395 16.36 -15.74 9.39
CA VAL A 395 17.06 -15.19 8.21
C VAL A 395 17.47 -13.72 8.42
N LEU A 396 16.62 -12.92 9.05
CA LEU A 396 16.92 -11.50 9.33
C LEU A 396 18.00 -11.31 10.41
N ARG A 397 18.14 -12.24 11.36
CA ARG A 397 19.15 -12.19 12.42
C ARG A 397 20.52 -12.71 12.02
N GLY A 398 20.75 -13.08 10.76
CA GLY A 398 22.05 -13.54 10.27
C GLY A 398 22.48 -14.86 10.87
N GLY A 399 21.54 -15.78 11.02
CA GLY A 399 21.81 -17.15 11.48
C GLY A 399 22.90 -17.76 10.63
N GLU A 400 23.97 -18.23 11.29
CA GLU A 400 25.09 -18.91 10.67
C GLU A 400 24.59 -20.08 9.82
N GLN A 401 25.22 -20.22 8.67
CA GLN A 401 24.94 -21.20 7.65
C GLN A 401 24.69 -22.62 8.18
N ALA A 402 23.48 -23.07 8.01
CA ALA A 402 23.18 -24.47 7.82
C ALA A 402 22.21 -24.56 6.64
N GLY A 403 22.78 -24.75 5.46
CA GLY A 403 22.16 -25.38 4.31
C GLY A 403 20.85 -24.80 3.81
N ILE A 404 20.89 -23.63 3.16
CA ILE A 404 19.85 -23.24 2.20
C ILE A 404 20.53 -23.01 0.83
N ASP A 405 20.94 -24.09 0.22
CA ASP A 405 21.13 -24.19 -1.23
C ASP A 405 19.74 -24.49 -1.81
N GLY A 406 19.01 -23.48 -2.25
CA GLY A 406 17.76 -23.72 -2.96
C GLY A 406 16.73 -22.60 -3.01
N ILE A 407 17.01 -21.39 -2.52
CA ILE A 407 16.12 -20.25 -2.77
C ILE A 407 16.97 -19.05 -3.18
N ILE A 408 17.33 -19.03 -4.46
CA ILE A 408 17.68 -17.82 -5.21
C ILE A 408 16.73 -17.75 -6.40
#